data_f28a52cf39bc52175ecb30ba0eb1dbe8
#
_entry.id   f28a52cf39bc52175ecb30ba0eb1dbe8
#
_cell.length_a   1.000
_cell.length_b   1.000
_cell.length_c   1.000
_cell.angle_alpha   90.00
_cell.angle_beta   90.00
_cell.angle_gamma   90.00
#
_symmetry.space_group_name_H-M   'P 1'
#
loop_
_entity.id
_entity.type
_entity.pdbx_description
1 polymer ?
#
loop_
_entity_poly.entity_id
_entity_poly.type
_entity_poly.pdbx_seq_one_letter_code
_entity_poly.pdbx_strand_id
1 'polypeptide(L)'
;MKARLFLCSMLLFASISSFAQEEKSFSLELGTGCAPLHSLVDGVHKITYEGENVSLIYSPTFALSGVWRINSRSEWLVTGGVTWDYYNVLQYETFGIDPYGNPRYDLSSEALPAGRKNGYLSASITIRYRRIWNLEKPCSVYSGAGLGYVYFQKDVAPAPEITLIGVKYSWTHFQLFLENTYGPHATFLHGGIGWRF
;
A
#
# COMPACT_ATOMS: atom_id res chain seq x y z
N MET A 1 16.17 2.26 -24.01
CA MET A 1 15.90 2.54 -22.61
C MET A 1 15.37 1.34 -21.82
N LYS A 2 14.39 0.58 -22.29
CA LYS A 2 13.75 -0.53 -21.55
C LYS A 2 14.71 -1.67 -21.15
N ALA A 3 15.66 -2.06 -22.00
CA ALA A 3 16.63 -3.12 -21.70
C ALA A 3 17.64 -2.75 -20.60
N ARG A 4 18.00 -1.47 -20.48
CA ARG A 4 18.95 -1.02 -19.44
C ARG A 4 18.32 -0.98 -18.04
N LEU A 5 17.03 -0.67 -17.94
CA LEU A 5 16.28 -0.75 -16.68
C LEU A 5 16.15 -2.21 -16.21
N PHE A 6 15.88 -3.13 -17.12
CA PHE A 6 15.79 -4.55 -16.80
C PHE A 6 17.13 -5.13 -16.35
N LEU A 7 18.24 -4.75 -16.99
CA LEU A 7 19.58 -5.16 -16.58
C LEU A 7 19.98 -4.60 -15.22
N CYS A 8 19.65 -3.33 -14.93
CA CYS A 8 19.88 -2.72 -13.62
C CYS A 8 19.07 -3.41 -12.51
N SER A 9 17.82 -3.78 -12.77
CA SER A 9 17.01 -4.51 -11.80
C SER A 9 17.56 -5.93 -11.55
N MET A 10 18.02 -6.65 -12.58
CA MET A 10 18.66 -7.96 -12.40
C MET A 10 20.00 -7.87 -11.67
N LEU A 11 20.81 -6.85 -11.94
CA LEU A 11 22.08 -6.62 -11.23
C LEU A 11 21.86 -6.21 -9.77
N LEU A 12 20.80 -5.45 -9.47
CA LEU A 12 20.38 -5.18 -8.09
C LEU A 12 19.97 -6.48 -7.38
N PHE A 13 19.17 -7.33 -8.01
CA PHE A 13 18.80 -8.64 -7.44
C PHE A 13 20.00 -9.57 -7.26
N ALA A 14 20.94 -9.61 -8.20
CA ALA A 14 22.13 -10.43 -8.10
C ALA A 14 23.13 -9.95 -7.03
N SER A 15 23.26 -8.64 -6.83
CA SER A 15 24.12 -8.08 -5.77
C SER A 15 23.54 -8.29 -4.37
N ILE A 16 22.22 -8.38 -4.24
CA ILE A 16 21.54 -8.62 -2.97
C ILE A 16 21.71 -10.08 -2.52
N SER A 17 21.77 -11.04 -3.44
CA SER A 17 21.98 -12.45 -3.11
C SER A 17 23.41 -12.77 -2.61
N SER A 18 24.40 -11.95 -2.90
CA SER A 18 25.79 -12.17 -2.43
C SER A 18 26.04 -11.71 -0.98
N PHE A 19 25.12 -11.01 -0.34
CA PHE A 19 25.22 -10.62 1.07
C PHE A 19 24.67 -11.66 2.07
N ALA A 20 24.28 -12.85 1.59
CA ALA A 20 23.57 -13.87 2.37
C ALA A 20 24.48 -14.90 3.03
N GLN A 21 25.63 -14.53 3.57
CA GLN A 21 26.44 -15.42 4.42
C GLN A 21 26.31 -15.02 5.90
N GLU A 22 25.86 -16.01 6.70
CA GLU A 22 25.61 -16.06 8.15
C GLU A 22 24.24 -15.55 8.64
N GLU A 23 23.30 -16.49 8.87
CA GLU A 23 21.96 -16.33 9.48
C GLU A 23 20.99 -15.34 8.78
N LYS A 24 21.43 -14.71 7.71
CA LYS A 24 20.64 -13.76 6.93
C LYS A 24 19.78 -14.54 5.95
N SER A 25 18.53 -14.75 6.26
CA SER A 25 17.59 -15.34 5.33
C SER A 25 16.93 -14.26 4.47
N PHE A 26 16.81 -14.56 3.18
CA PHE A 26 15.99 -13.78 2.25
C PHE A 26 14.66 -14.48 2.05
N SER A 27 13.59 -13.71 1.95
CA SER A 27 12.27 -14.20 1.54
C SER A 27 11.57 -13.25 0.59
N LEU A 28 10.69 -13.80 -0.23
CA LEU A 28 9.74 -13.04 -1.03
C LEU A 28 8.38 -13.18 -0.39
N GLU A 29 7.68 -12.05 -0.23
CA GLU A 29 6.29 -12.01 0.28
C GLU A 29 5.40 -11.43 -0.81
N LEU A 30 4.32 -12.13 -1.15
CA LEU A 30 3.25 -11.66 -2.01
C LEU A 30 2.03 -11.39 -1.15
N GLY A 31 1.55 -10.17 -1.18
CA GLY A 31 0.45 -9.73 -0.34
C GLY A 31 -0.65 -9.03 -1.10
N THR A 32 -1.78 -8.92 -0.45
CA THR A 32 -2.91 -8.11 -0.90
C THR A 32 -3.46 -7.30 0.27
N GLY A 33 -3.90 -6.10 -0.04
CA GLY A 33 -4.54 -5.20 0.91
C GLY A 33 -5.72 -4.51 0.25
N CYS A 34 -6.40 -3.67 1.00
CA CYS A 34 -7.52 -2.88 0.50
C CYS A 34 -7.44 -1.43 0.99
N ALA A 35 -8.01 -0.52 0.21
CA ALA A 35 -8.16 0.90 0.52
C ALA A 35 -6.86 1.57 0.99
N PRO A 36 -5.84 1.68 0.14
CA PRO A 36 -4.60 2.34 0.51
C PRO A 36 -4.84 3.81 0.90
N LEU A 37 -3.96 4.36 1.73
CA LEU A 37 -4.16 5.66 2.36
C LEU A 37 -4.36 6.80 1.35
N HIS A 38 -3.65 6.78 0.22
CA HIS A 38 -3.79 7.79 -0.83
C HIS A 38 -5.19 7.78 -1.46
N SER A 39 -5.81 6.62 -1.64
CA SER A 39 -7.18 6.50 -2.17
C SER A 39 -8.22 7.08 -1.21
N LEU A 40 -8.02 6.91 0.10
CA LEU A 40 -8.90 7.51 1.11
C LEU A 40 -8.74 9.04 1.14
N VAL A 41 -7.51 9.55 1.06
CA VAL A 41 -7.23 10.99 1.04
C VAL A 41 -7.83 11.64 -0.22
N ASP A 42 -7.67 11.03 -1.39
CA ASP A 42 -8.26 11.50 -2.64
C ASP A 42 -9.80 11.55 -2.56
N GLY A 43 -10.42 10.53 -1.99
CA GLY A 43 -11.87 10.50 -1.78
C GLY A 43 -12.35 11.66 -0.89
N VAL A 44 -11.67 11.94 0.21
CA VAL A 44 -12.00 13.08 1.10
C VAL A 44 -11.81 14.42 0.37
N HIS A 45 -10.74 14.58 -0.40
CA HIS A 45 -10.47 15.79 -1.16
C HIS A 45 -11.60 16.08 -2.17
N LYS A 46 -12.04 15.08 -2.91
CA LYS A 46 -13.12 15.22 -3.89
C LYS A 46 -14.46 15.61 -3.25
N ILE A 47 -14.80 15.02 -2.11
CA ILE A 47 -16.01 15.40 -1.36
C ILE A 47 -15.93 16.86 -0.91
N THR A 48 -14.78 17.29 -0.41
CA THR A 48 -14.64 18.60 0.23
C THR A 48 -14.54 19.74 -0.78
N TYR A 49 -13.84 19.54 -1.89
CA TYR A 49 -13.50 20.63 -2.82
C TYR A 49 -14.21 20.54 -4.18
N GLU A 50 -14.59 19.35 -4.62
CA GLU A 50 -15.20 19.16 -5.93
C GLU A 50 -16.71 18.92 -5.85
N GLY A 51 -17.29 18.78 -4.65
CA GLY A 51 -18.70 18.48 -4.43
C GLY A 51 -19.10 17.11 -5.00
N GLU A 52 -18.13 16.28 -5.28
CA GLU A 52 -18.32 14.93 -5.73
C GLU A 52 -18.22 13.99 -4.53
N ASN A 53 -19.31 13.32 -4.20
CA ASN A 53 -19.24 12.21 -3.24
C ASN A 53 -18.69 10.98 -3.97
N VAL A 54 -17.44 10.68 -3.71
CA VAL A 54 -16.77 9.52 -4.28
C VAL A 54 -16.91 8.37 -3.31
N SER A 55 -17.81 7.43 -3.58
CA SER A 55 -17.82 6.18 -2.83
C SER A 55 -16.82 5.20 -3.43
N LEU A 56 -15.77 4.90 -2.68
CA LEU A 56 -14.82 3.86 -3.04
C LEU A 56 -15.53 2.51 -3.01
N ILE A 57 -15.69 1.87 -4.19
CA ILE A 57 -16.35 0.58 -4.27
C ILE A 57 -15.36 -0.54 -3.97
N TYR A 58 -14.15 -0.42 -4.52
CA TYR A 58 -13.16 -1.48 -4.45
C TYR A 58 -11.77 -0.93 -4.78
N SER A 59 -10.80 -1.26 -3.96
CA SER A 59 -9.40 -0.82 -4.14
C SER A 59 -8.43 -1.94 -3.72
N PRO A 60 -8.33 -3.02 -4.52
CA PRO A 60 -7.37 -4.07 -4.22
C PRO A 60 -5.96 -3.58 -4.51
N THR A 61 -5.07 -3.87 -3.60
CA THR A 61 -3.63 -3.69 -3.79
C THR A 61 -2.95 -5.04 -3.86
N PHE A 62 -2.10 -5.22 -4.83
CA PHE A 62 -1.17 -6.35 -4.91
C PHE A 62 0.22 -5.84 -4.63
N ALA A 63 0.90 -6.46 -3.68
CA ALA A 63 2.22 -6.07 -3.23
C ALA A 63 3.20 -7.25 -3.28
N LEU A 64 4.39 -6.99 -3.79
CA LEU A 64 5.52 -7.92 -3.77
C LEU A 64 6.64 -7.32 -2.94
N SER A 65 7.09 -8.04 -1.92
CA SER A 65 8.15 -7.60 -1.02
C SER A 65 9.35 -8.56 -1.08
N GLY A 66 10.54 -7.97 -1.24
CA GLY A 66 11.77 -8.63 -0.87
C GLY A 66 12.07 -8.36 0.60
N VAL A 67 12.29 -9.39 1.39
CA VAL A 67 12.50 -9.32 2.83
C VAL A 67 13.89 -9.84 3.17
N TRP A 68 14.70 -9.01 3.81
CA TRP A 68 16.05 -9.36 4.29
C TRP A 68 16.04 -9.38 5.81
N ARG A 69 16.28 -10.56 6.38
CA ARG A 69 16.49 -10.71 7.81
C ARG A 69 17.92 -10.33 8.15
N ILE A 70 18.09 -9.30 8.98
CA ILE A 70 19.40 -8.82 9.43
C ILE A 70 19.85 -9.61 10.66
N ASN A 71 18.91 -9.85 11.56
CA ASN A 71 19.12 -10.66 12.78
C ASN A 71 17.78 -11.30 13.18
N SER A 72 17.80 -12.05 14.29
CA SER A 72 16.61 -12.75 14.77
C SER A 72 15.40 -11.84 15.02
N ARG A 73 15.62 -10.53 15.25
CA ARG A 73 14.55 -9.57 15.61
C ARG A 73 14.33 -8.45 14.60
N SER A 74 15.05 -8.44 13.48
CA SER A 74 15.00 -7.29 12.56
C SER A 74 14.98 -7.73 11.11
N GLU A 75 14.09 -7.16 10.35
CA GLU A 75 13.95 -7.37 8.90
C GLU A 75 13.85 -6.02 8.18
N TRP A 76 14.49 -5.93 7.01
CA TRP A 76 14.24 -4.87 6.04
C TRP A 76 13.42 -5.40 4.89
N LEU A 77 12.49 -4.58 4.42
CA LEU A 77 11.63 -4.91 3.30
C LEU A 77 11.73 -3.81 2.25
N VAL A 78 11.77 -4.24 0.99
CA VAL A 78 11.48 -3.38 -0.15
C VAL A 78 10.23 -3.93 -0.80
N THR A 79 9.18 -3.11 -0.83
CA THR A 79 7.86 -3.51 -1.32
C THR A 79 7.49 -2.68 -2.53
N GLY A 80 7.16 -3.33 -3.63
CA GLY A 80 6.49 -2.72 -4.78
C GLY A 80 5.02 -3.12 -4.79
N GLY A 81 4.13 -2.16 -5.03
CA GLY A 81 2.69 -2.40 -5.04
C GLY A 81 1.99 -1.75 -6.22
N VAL A 82 0.90 -2.36 -6.63
CA VAL A 82 -0.02 -1.83 -7.65
C VAL A 82 -1.42 -1.88 -7.09
N THR A 83 -2.12 -0.76 -7.18
CA THR A 83 -3.50 -0.62 -6.70
C THR A 83 -4.39 -0.21 -7.85
N TRP A 84 -5.57 -0.79 -7.88
CA TRP A 84 -6.61 -0.41 -8.81
C TRP A 84 -7.80 0.15 -8.03
N ASP A 85 -7.99 1.46 -8.13
CA ASP A 85 -9.07 2.17 -7.45
C ASP A 85 -10.31 2.24 -8.34
N TYR A 86 -11.44 1.77 -7.82
CA TYR A 86 -12.74 1.85 -8.47
C TYR A 86 -13.67 2.75 -7.66
N TYR A 87 -14.11 3.85 -8.25
CA TYR A 87 -15.01 4.81 -7.61
C TYR A 87 -16.38 4.85 -8.29
N ASN A 88 -17.44 4.96 -7.49
CA ASN A 88 -18.69 5.55 -7.92
C ASN A 88 -18.63 7.04 -7.59
N VAL A 89 -18.86 7.87 -8.59
CA VAL A 89 -18.97 9.31 -8.39
C VAL A 89 -20.44 9.63 -8.26
N LEU A 90 -20.83 10.18 -7.10
CA LEU A 90 -22.13 10.74 -6.84
C LEU A 90 -21.99 12.26 -6.87
N GLN A 91 -22.93 12.97 -7.47
CA GLN A 91 -22.89 14.42 -7.56
C GLN A 91 -23.97 15.01 -6.67
N TYR A 92 -23.60 15.91 -5.76
CA TYR A 92 -24.54 16.65 -4.95
C TYR A 92 -25.07 17.86 -5.73
N GLU A 93 -26.32 18.23 -5.47
CA GLU A 93 -26.89 19.44 -6.05
C GLU A 93 -26.23 20.68 -5.44
N THR A 94 -25.95 21.67 -6.30
CA THR A 94 -25.46 22.95 -5.86
C THR A 94 -26.63 23.83 -5.46
N PHE A 95 -26.63 24.39 -4.24
CA PHE A 95 -27.68 25.30 -3.77
C PHE A 95 -27.26 26.78 -3.69
N GLY A 96 -26.03 27.10 -4.12
CA GLY A 96 -25.55 28.49 -4.14
C GLY A 96 -24.04 28.59 -4.30
N ILE A 97 -23.57 29.83 -4.17
CA ILE A 97 -22.14 30.16 -4.24
C ILE A 97 -21.78 30.85 -2.91
N ASP A 98 -20.61 30.51 -2.33
CA ASP A 98 -20.14 31.18 -1.13
C ASP A 98 -19.60 32.59 -1.42
N PRO A 99 -19.31 33.45 -0.41
CA PRO A 99 -18.79 34.80 -0.62
C PRO A 99 -17.42 34.84 -1.34
N TYR A 100 -16.74 33.70 -1.48
CA TYR A 100 -15.44 33.57 -2.16
C TYR A 100 -15.57 33.03 -3.59
N GLY A 101 -16.82 32.80 -4.06
CA GLY A 101 -17.08 32.30 -5.41
C GLY A 101 -17.08 30.77 -5.57
N ASN A 102 -17.00 30.01 -4.50
CA ASN A 102 -17.03 28.55 -4.57
C ASN A 102 -18.46 28.01 -4.53
N PRO A 103 -18.79 26.94 -5.27
CA PRO A 103 -20.11 26.32 -5.20
C PRO A 103 -20.34 25.70 -3.82
N ARG A 104 -21.55 25.89 -3.28
CA ARG A 104 -22.04 25.22 -2.08
C ARG A 104 -22.87 24.02 -2.48
N TYR A 105 -22.58 22.87 -1.88
CA TYR A 105 -23.27 21.62 -2.17
C TYR A 105 -24.22 21.24 -1.04
N ASP A 106 -25.42 20.78 -1.38
CA ASP A 106 -26.34 20.24 -0.40
C ASP A 106 -26.02 18.80 -0.06
N LEU A 107 -25.20 18.62 0.97
CA LEU A 107 -24.81 17.31 1.47
C LEU A 107 -25.95 16.56 2.16
N SER A 108 -27.09 17.21 2.41
CA SER A 108 -28.29 16.59 2.98
C SER A 108 -29.23 16.03 1.89
N SER A 109 -29.03 16.43 0.63
CA SER A 109 -29.76 15.87 -0.50
C SER A 109 -29.28 14.48 -0.86
N GLU A 110 -30.17 13.67 -1.43
CA GLU A 110 -29.79 12.37 -1.96
C GLU A 110 -28.88 12.58 -3.17
N ALA A 111 -27.61 12.18 -3.07
CA ALA A 111 -26.64 12.38 -4.14
C ALA A 111 -27.02 11.53 -5.36
N LEU A 112 -27.12 12.16 -6.51
CA LEU A 112 -27.49 11.50 -7.77
C LEU A 112 -26.27 10.81 -8.38
N PRO A 113 -26.42 9.62 -8.97
CA PRO A 113 -25.33 8.96 -9.66
C PRO A 113 -24.84 9.80 -10.83
N ALA A 114 -23.63 10.31 -10.77
CA ALA A 114 -23.02 11.09 -11.86
C ALA A 114 -22.67 10.24 -13.10
N GLY A 115 -23.00 8.96 -13.08
CA GLY A 115 -22.83 8.04 -14.21
C GLY A 115 -21.38 7.73 -14.60
N ARG A 116 -20.40 8.22 -13.85
CA ARG A 116 -18.98 7.97 -14.10
C ARG A 116 -18.43 6.90 -13.18
N LYS A 117 -18.00 5.79 -13.77
CA LYS A 117 -17.12 4.82 -13.09
C LYS A 117 -15.70 5.10 -13.57
N ASN A 118 -14.90 5.75 -12.76
CA ASN A 118 -13.49 5.98 -13.06
C ASN A 118 -12.65 4.96 -12.30
N GLY A 119 -11.78 4.26 -13.03
CA GLY A 119 -10.74 3.42 -12.44
C GLY A 119 -9.39 4.11 -12.56
N TYR A 120 -8.63 4.20 -11.49
CA TYR A 120 -7.26 4.71 -11.51
C TYR A 120 -6.30 3.61 -11.11
N LEU A 121 -5.20 3.52 -11.85
CA LEU A 121 -4.09 2.65 -11.53
C LEU A 121 -3.03 3.48 -10.80
N SER A 122 -2.66 3.07 -9.60
CA SER A 122 -1.53 3.61 -8.86
C SER A 122 -0.45 2.57 -8.68
N ALA A 123 0.79 3.01 -8.55
CA ALA A 123 1.94 2.19 -8.25
C ALA A 123 2.70 2.78 -7.07
N SER A 124 3.27 1.94 -6.24
CA SER A 124 4.00 2.38 -5.06
C SER A 124 5.27 1.58 -4.87
N ILE A 125 6.24 2.20 -4.22
CA ILE A 125 7.45 1.54 -3.75
C ILE A 125 7.77 2.05 -2.35
N THR A 126 8.01 1.13 -1.41
CA THR A 126 8.37 1.49 -0.04
C THR A 126 9.58 0.70 0.43
N ILE A 127 10.33 1.31 1.36
CA ILE A 127 11.36 0.63 2.15
C ILE A 127 10.89 0.68 3.58
N ARG A 128 10.78 -0.49 4.22
CA ARG A 128 10.22 -0.65 5.54
C ARG A 128 11.17 -1.44 6.44
N TYR A 129 11.33 -0.98 7.69
CA TYR A 129 11.94 -1.73 8.77
C TYR A 129 10.86 -2.44 9.57
N ARG A 130 11.05 -3.74 9.88
CA ARG A 130 10.15 -4.56 10.67
C ARG A 130 10.89 -5.05 11.92
N ARG A 131 10.31 -4.85 13.11
CA ARG A 131 10.80 -5.33 14.39
C ARG A 131 9.96 -6.51 14.86
N ILE A 132 10.60 -7.65 15.11
CA ILE A 132 9.98 -8.87 15.64
C ILE A 132 10.04 -8.82 17.16
N TRP A 133 8.90 -8.93 17.82
CA TRP A 133 8.77 -8.80 19.26
C TRP A 133 8.94 -10.14 19.99
N ASN A 134 8.33 -11.22 19.45
CA ASN A 134 8.51 -12.57 19.96
C ASN A 134 9.27 -13.43 18.95
N LEU A 135 10.06 -14.35 19.47
CA LEU A 135 10.85 -15.30 18.67
C LEU A 135 10.30 -16.72 18.74
N GLU A 136 9.10 -16.88 19.28
CA GLU A 136 8.45 -18.18 19.41
C GLU A 136 8.03 -18.69 18.04
N LYS A 137 8.76 -19.67 17.54
CA LYS A 137 8.38 -20.37 16.31
C LYS A 137 7.23 -21.35 16.60
N PRO A 138 6.28 -21.46 15.68
CA PRO A 138 6.24 -20.96 14.30
C PRO A 138 5.61 -19.57 14.13
N CYS A 139 5.02 -19.01 15.18
CA CYS A 139 4.30 -17.74 15.14
C CYS A 139 5.19 -16.59 15.65
N SER A 140 5.28 -15.52 14.90
CA SER A 140 5.97 -14.30 15.32
C SER A 140 5.08 -13.08 15.19
N VAL A 141 5.16 -12.19 16.19
CA VAL A 141 4.47 -10.90 16.22
C VAL A 141 5.49 -9.80 15.95
N TYR A 142 5.10 -8.81 15.15
CA TYR A 142 6.00 -7.73 14.77
C TYR A 142 5.25 -6.41 14.57
N SER A 143 6.00 -5.34 14.50
CA SER A 143 5.56 -4.02 14.03
C SER A 143 6.60 -3.46 13.06
N GLY A 144 6.25 -2.41 12.33
CA GLY A 144 7.17 -1.85 11.36
C GLY A 144 6.84 -0.42 10.98
N ALA A 145 7.82 0.25 10.41
CA ALA A 145 7.64 1.57 9.83
C ALA A 145 8.53 1.72 8.60
N GLY A 146 8.09 2.52 7.66
CA GLY A 146 8.79 2.73 6.41
C GLY A 146 8.39 4.02 5.71
N LEU A 147 9.09 4.29 4.64
CA LEU A 147 8.85 5.41 3.76
C LEU A 147 8.99 4.96 2.32
N GLY A 148 8.26 5.61 1.44
CA GLY A 148 8.34 5.35 0.01
C GLY A 148 7.67 6.43 -0.79
N TYR A 149 7.29 6.05 -1.98
CA TYR A 149 6.59 6.92 -2.92
C TYR A 149 5.41 6.19 -3.53
N VAL A 150 4.35 6.93 -3.78
CA VAL A 150 3.21 6.49 -4.57
C VAL A 150 3.12 7.35 -5.83
N TYR A 151 2.93 6.70 -6.96
CA TYR A 151 2.60 7.32 -8.23
C TYR A 151 1.10 7.19 -8.46
N PHE A 152 0.40 8.30 -8.47
CA PHE A 152 -1.05 8.37 -8.59
C PHE A 152 -1.44 9.56 -9.47
N GLN A 153 -2.32 9.34 -10.47
CA GLN A 153 -2.84 10.40 -11.37
C GLN A 153 -1.77 11.30 -12.02
N LYS A 154 -0.59 10.75 -12.38
CA LYS A 154 0.59 11.43 -12.93
C LYS A 154 1.46 12.19 -11.92
N ASP A 155 1.08 12.23 -10.65
CA ASP A 155 1.85 12.82 -9.58
C ASP A 155 2.59 11.76 -8.78
N VAL A 156 3.68 12.19 -8.15
CA VAL A 156 4.47 11.37 -7.23
C VAL A 156 4.43 12.02 -5.86
N ALA A 157 3.94 11.28 -4.87
CA ALA A 157 3.86 11.75 -3.50
C ALA A 157 4.66 10.85 -2.56
N PRO A 158 5.27 11.42 -1.48
CA PRO A 158 5.86 10.61 -0.43
C PRO A 158 4.75 9.80 0.28
N ALA A 159 5.06 8.56 0.61
CA ALA A 159 4.10 7.64 1.19
C ALA A 159 4.72 6.96 2.43
N PRO A 160 4.41 7.45 3.64
CA PRO A 160 4.76 6.75 4.86
C PRO A 160 3.96 5.45 4.97
N GLU A 161 4.58 4.45 5.57
CA GLU A 161 3.94 3.16 5.85
C GLU A 161 4.21 2.76 7.29
N ILE A 162 3.17 2.42 8.05
CA ILE A 162 3.26 2.02 9.44
C ILE A 162 2.47 0.73 9.62
N THR A 163 3.14 -0.31 10.10
CA THR A 163 2.51 -1.54 10.57
C THR A 163 2.44 -1.48 12.10
N LEU A 164 1.25 -1.35 12.64
CA LEU A 164 1.04 -1.32 14.09
C LEU A 164 1.29 -2.70 14.69
N ILE A 165 0.68 -3.71 14.11
CA ILE A 165 0.83 -5.09 14.50
C ILE A 165 0.75 -6.00 13.28
N GLY A 166 1.65 -6.96 13.20
CA GLY A 166 1.63 -8.03 12.23
C GLY A 166 1.88 -9.36 12.90
N VAL A 167 1.31 -10.39 12.33
CA VAL A 167 1.52 -11.78 12.73
C VAL A 167 2.03 -12.55 11.53
N LYS A 168 3.10 -13.31 11.73
CA LYS A 168 3.69 -14.17 10.71
C LYS A 168 3.76 -15.59 11.24
N TYR A 169 3.17 -16.51 10.52
CA TYR A 169 3.31 -17.95 10.78
C TYR A 169 4.27 -18.54 9.76
N SER A 170 5.32 -19.19 10.23
CA SER A 170 6.42 -19.70 9.38
C SER A 170 6.56 -21.21 9.51
N TRP A 171 6.49 -21.89 8.37
CA TRP A 171 6.97 -23.27 8.21
C TRP A 171 8.41 -23.27 7.71
N THR A 172 8.92 -24.38 7.22
CA THR A 172 10.31 -24.50 6.75
C THR A 172 10.66 -23.45 5.70
N HIS A 173 9.89 -23.40 4.62
CA HIS A 173 10.11 -22.45 3.51
C HIS A 173 8.93 -21.51 3.29
N PHE A 174 7.76 -21.88 3.77
CA PHE A 174 6.53 -21.15 3.53
C PHE A 174 6.16 -20.27 4.72
N GLN A 175 5.58 -19.12 4.44
CA GLN A 175 5.12 -18.17 5.45
C GLN A 175 3.72 -17.68 5.11
N LEU A 176 2.91 -17.45 6.14
CA LEU A 176 1.68 -16.68 6.06
C LEU A 176 1.85 -15.44 6.92
N PHE A 177 1.35 -14.30 6.46
CA PHE A 177 1.37 -13.09 7.27
C PHE A 177 0.04 -12.35 7.18
N LEU A 178 -0.26 -11.62 8.26
CA LEU A 178 -1.39 -10.72 8.36
C LEU A 178 -0.93 -9.49 9.15
N GLU A 179 -1.19 -8.30 8.62
CA GLU A 179 -0.74 -7.02 9.18
C GLU A 179 -1.92 -6.05 9.32
N ASN A 180 -1.95 -5.34 10.44
CA ASN A 180 -2.68 -4.09 10.54
C ASN A 180 -1.73 -2.97 10.15
N THR A 181 -1.91 -2.43 8.95
CA THR A 181 -0.97 -1.46 8.36
C THR A 181 -1.70 -0.26 7.77
N TYR A 182 -1.00 0.86 7.72
CA TYR A 182 -1.46 2.13 7.16
C TYR A 182 -0.39 2.64 6.21
N GLY A 183 -0.75 2.80 4.95
CA GLY A 183 0.21 3.23 3.94
C GLY A 183 -0.27 3.04 2.51
N PRO A 184 0.66 3.02 1.56
CA PRO A 184 0.32 2.93 0.14
C PRO A 184 -0.17 1.55 -0.31
N HIS A 185 0.02 0.50 0.50
CA HIS A 185 -0.37 -0.87 0.15
C HIS A 185 -1.69 -1.30 0.78
N ALA A 186 -2.03 -0.74 1.95
CA ALA A 186 -3.31 -0.99 2.62
C ALA A 186 -3.58 0.05 3.70
N THR A 187 -4.85 0.17 4.05
CA THR A 187 -5.30 0.79 5.28
C THR A 187 -6.13 -0.25 6.02
N PHE A 188 -5.73 -0.55 7.26
CA PHE A 188 -6.26 -1.55 8.20
C PHE A 188 -5.75 -2.98 7.99
N LEU A 189 -5.88 -3.60 6.83
CA LEU A 189 -5.57 -5.01 6.68
C LEU A 189 -4.75 -5.28 5.42
N HIS A 190 -3.60 -5.92 5.60
CA HIS A 190 -2.73 -6.45 4.56
C HIS A 190 -2.34 -7.87 4.92
N GLY A 191 -2.45 -8.79 4.01
CA GLY A 191 -2.10 -10.19 4.26
C GLY A 191 -1.59 -10.89 3.02
N GLY A 192 -0.89 -11.99 3.23
CA GLY A 192 -0.31 -12.71 2.11
C GLY A 192 0.50 -13.92 2.50
N ILE A 193 1.24 -14.38 1.52
CA ILE A 193 2.10 -15.56 1.59
C ILE A 193 3.54 -15.18 1.30
N GLY A 194 4.48 -15.94 1.84
CA GLY A 194 5.90 -15.75 1.58
C GLY A 194 6.64 -17.06 1.39
N TRP A 195 7.76 -16.95 0.70
CA TRP A 195 8.69 -18.05 0.49
C TRP A 195 10.10 -17.65 0.95
N ARG A 196 10.71 -18.48 1.79
CA ARG A 196 12.04 -18.28 2.35
C ARG A 196 13.06 -19.14 1.59
N PHE A 197 14.15 -18.51 1.20
CA PHE A 197 15.29 -19.12 0.54
C PHE A 197 16.41 -19.45 1.53
#